data_81f91a27bb09b4b6ec2a3db973c1feaf
#
_entry.id   81f91a27bb09b4b6ec2a3db973c1feaf
#
_cell.length_a   1.000
_cell.length_b   1.000
_cell.length_c   1.000
_cell.angle_alpha   90.00
_cell.angle_beta   90.00
_cell.angle_gamma   90.00
#
_symmetry.space_group_name_H-M   'P 1'
#
loop_
_entity.id
_entity.type
_entity.pdbx_description
1 polymer ?
#
loop_
_entity_poly.entity_id
_entity_poly.type
_entity_poly.pdbx_seq_one_letter_code
_entity_poly.pdbx_strand_id
1 'polypeptide(L)'
;VSASPLRFSLDVARPFFEERHVALAAELGPAVAARASALTESADSAVSALGAQGLDLFRHLLPSASEGASGHVDVRTLVLVREALAQRSPMADSIFAVQGLGSFPVLTAGRPELRERIRPEVARGTAVGAFALTEPEAGSDVASLKTQATRRGDGWVLSGEKTLISNVGIATHYVVFATVDPGLGRKGITAFFVPKSTAGLSEAALYPSSPHPLGALALEDAFVPDEYRLGEVGGGFLLAMGTLDTFRISVGAAANGMAQRALDLALRHVTSRKQFGAPLAEREQIQAMLAEMATELVEAQLMVARAAHARDAGGGATLEAAMAKMSATEKAQRIIDRAVQLHGGRGVLLGSEVEALYRDV
;
A
#
# COMPACT_ATOMS: atom_id res chain seq x y z
N VAL A 1 11.51 15.37 22.24
CA VAL A 1 11.02 14.08 22.74
C VAL A 1 11.56 13.00 21.78
N SER A 2 12.44 12.11 22.25
CA SER A 2 12.96 11.00 21.45
C SER A 2 11.76 10.15 20.94
N ALA A 3 11.69 9.93 19.64
CA ALA A 3 10.67 9.07 19.08
C ALA A 3 10.83 7.65 19.65
N SER A 4 9.73 7.01 20.06
CA SER A 4 9.76 5.60 20.49
C SER A 4 10.36 4.74 19.37
N PRO A 5 11.15 3.71 19.70
CA PRO A 5 11.67 2.76 18.71
C PRO A 5 10.48 2.12 17.97
N LEU A 6 10.66 1.82 16.68
CA LEU A 6 9.67 1.07 15.91
C LEU A 6 9.63 -0.38 16.40
N ARG A 7 8.44 -0.96 16.41
CA ARG A 7 8.19 -2.37 16.73
C ARG A 7 7.65 -3.08 15.50
N PHE A 8 7.99 -4.34 15.34
CA PHE A 8 7.67 -5.12 14.16
C PHE A 8 6.96 -6.42 14.52
N SER A 9 6.15 -6.94 13.58
CA SER A 9 5.61 -8.31 13.66
C SER A 9 6.71 -9.36 13.91
N LEU A 10 7.92 -9.08 13.45
CA LEU A 10 9.09 -9.92 13.68
C LEU A 10 9.34 -10.19 15.17
N ASP A 11 9.05 -9.24 16.06
CA ASP A 11 9.28 -9.39 17.50
C ASP A 11 8.42 -10.51 18.13
N VAL A 12 7.23 -10.75 17.59
CA VAL A 12 6.29 -11.77 18.08
C VAL A 12 6.19 -13.00 17.16
N ALA A 13 6.56 -12.86 15.90
CA ALA A 13 6.39 -13.88 14.85
C ALA A 13 7.75 -14.34 14.26
N ARG A 14 8.82 -14.28 15.05
CA ARG A 14 10.19 -14.59 14.63
C ARG A 14 10.36 -15.86 13.79
N PRO A 15 9.68 -17.00 14.06
CA PRO A 15 9.82 -18.21 13.27
C PRO A 15 9.41 -18.09 11.79
N PHE A 16 8.64 -17.10 11.41
CA PHE A 16 8.24 -16.85 10.01
C PHE A 16 9.26 -16.03 9.22
N PHE A 17 10.28 -15.47 9.88
CA PHE A 17 11.27 -14.58 9.28
C PHE A 17 12.67 -15.20 9.27
N GLU A 18 13.44 -14.89 8.24
CA GLU A 18 14.85 -15.27 8.09
C GLU A 18 15.79 -14.21 8.66
N GLU A 19 17.08 -14.52 8.81
CA GLU A 19 18.08 -13.57 9.36
C GLU A 19 18.20 -12.28 8.56
N ARG A 20 18.02 -12.34 7.23
CA ARG A 20 18.01 -11.14 6.38
C ARG A 20 16.87 -10.18 6.73
N HIS A 21 15.71 -10.69 7.16
CA HIS A 21 14.59 -9.86 7.59
C HIS A 21 14.85 -9.23 8.96
N VAL A 22 15.56 -9.94 9.85
CA VAL A 22 16.01 -9.39 11.14
C VAL A 22 16.97 -8.22 10.92
N ALA A 23 17.97 -8.41 10.05
CA ALA A 23 18.91 -7.36 9.69
C ALA A 23 18.18 -6.14 9.11
N LEU A 24 17.25 -6.36 8.17
CA LEU A 24 16.44 -5.29 7.58
C LEU A 24 15.65 -4.52 8.64
N ALA A 25 14.95 -5.20 9.55
CA ALA A 25 14.16 -4.55 10.60
C ALA A 25 15.03 -3.68 11.53
N ALA A 26 16.23 -4.15 11.85
CA ALA A 26 17.20 -3.40 12.67
C ALA A 26 17.65 -2.10 11.99
N GLU A 27 17.78 -2.10 10.65
CA GLU A 27 18.14 -0.92 9.86
C GLU A 27 16.95 0.02 9.62
N LEU A 28 15.75 -0.53 9.34
CA LEU A 28 14.55 0.24 8.99
C LEU A 28 14.12 1.18 10.11
N GLY A 29 14.11 0.73 11.35
CA GLY A 29 13.62 1.49 12.49
C GLY A 29 14.32 2.86 12.61
N PRO A 30 15.66 2.90 12.78
CA PRO A 30 16.42 4.13 12.85
C PRO A 30 16.34 4.96 11.56
N ALA A 31 16.41 4.32 10.39
CA ALA A 31 16.42 4.99 9.09
C ALA A 31 15.10 5.75 8.82
N VAL A 32 13.94 5.10 9.05
CA VAL A 32 12.62 5.71 8.90
C VAL A 32 12.41 6.83 9.94
N ALA A 33 12.86 6.62 11.18
CA ALA A 33 12.78 7.65 12.21
C ALA A 33 13.60 8.91 11.85
N ALA A 34 14.79 8.74 11.28
CA ALA A 34 15.64 9.85 10.84
C ALA A 34 15.03 10.65 9.66
N ARG A 35 14.15 10.07 8.88
CA ARG A 35 13.47 10.70 7.73
C ARG A 35 12.00 11.07 7.99
N ALA A 36 11.54 11.00 9.23
CA ALA A 36 10.12 11.20 9.59
C ALA A 36 9.54 12.50 9.02
N SER A 37 10.25 13.63 9.10
CA SER A 37 9.80 14.91 8.52
C SER A 37 9.57 14.81 7.01
N ALA A 38 10.55 14.29 6.26
CA ALA A 38 10.44 14.16 4.81
C ALA A 38 9.31 13.22 4.39
N LEU A 39 9.03 12.18 5.18
CA LEU A 39 7.94 11.23 4.93
C LEU A 39 6.54 11.82 5.21
N THR A 40 6.44 12.92 5.93
CA THR A 40 5.15 13.53 6.34
C THR A 40 4.89 14.91 5.74
N GLU A 41 5.89 15.56 5.17
CA GLU A 41 5.82 16.95 4.69
C GLU A 41 4.91 17.09 3.45
N SER A 42 5.16 16.29 2.42
CA SER A 42 4.38 16.25 1.19
C SER A 42 4.54 14.92 0.46
N ALA A 43 3.69 14.66 -0.52
CA ALA A 43 3.78 13.47 -1.34
C ALA A 43 5.10 13.42 -2.15
N ASP A 44 5.55 14.54 -2.71
CA ASP A 44 6.82 14.61 -3.45
C ASP A 44 8.03 14.39 -2.54
N SER A 45 7.99 14.98 -1.33
CA SER A 45 9.01 14.75 -0.30
C SER A 45 9.06 13.29 0.11
N ALA A 46 7.90 12.65 0.28
CA ALA A 46 7.80 11.23 0.61
C ALA A 46 8.36 10.34 -0.52
N VAL A 47 8.04 10.62 -1.80
CA VAL A 47 8.61 9.89 -2.96
C VAL A 47 10.14 10.00 -2.96
N SER A 48 10.67 11.21 -2.78
CA SER A 48 12.12 11.44 -2.72
C SER A 48 12.78 10.69 -1.55
N ALA A 49 12.12 10.67 -0.38
CA ALA A 49 12.62 9.96 0.80
C ALA A 49 12.58 8.44 0.63
N LEU A 50 11.61 7.88 -0.10
CA LEU A 50 11.44 6.45 -0.35
C LEU A 50 12.38 5.92 -1.45
N GLY A 51 12.78 6.78 -2.40
CA GLY A 51 13.63 6.41 -3.53
C GLY A 51 15.10 6.17 -3.16
N ALA A 52 15.90 5.83 -4.18
CA ALA A 52 17.31 5.40 -4.02
C ALA A 52 18.24 6.45 -3.38
N GLN A 53 17.91 7.74 -3.51
CA GLN A 53 18.68 8.82 -2.86
C GLN A 53 18.27 9.06 -1.39
N GLY A 54 17.22 8.42 -0.93
CA GLY A 54 16.69 8.49 0.43
C GLY A 54 16.90 7.20 1.20
N LEU A 55 15.82 6.46 1.41
CA LEU A 55 15.78 5.19 2.14
C LEU A 55 15.97 3.96 1.22
N ASP A 56 15.97 4.16 -0.09
CA ASP A 56 16.06 3.10 -1.11
C ASP A 56 15.04 1.96 -0.93
N LEU A 57 13.81 2.32 -0.46
CA LEU A 57 12.80 1.31 -0.16
C LEU A 57 12.07 0.79 -1.40
N PHE A 58 11.97 1.59 -2.47
CA PHE A 58 11.30 1.16 -3.69
C PHE A 58 11.97 -0.05 -4.36
N ARG A 59 13.27 -0.31 -4.08
CA ARG A 59 13.96 -1.53 -4.54
C ARG A 59 13.25 -2.82 -4.09
N HIS A 60 12.60 -2.81 -2.92
CA HIS A 60 11.92 -3.97 -2.37
C HIS A 60 10.58 -4.29 -3.07
N LEU A 61 10.09 -3.38 -3.94
CA LEU A 61 8.92 -3.60 -4.81
C LEU A 61 9.29 -4.30 -6.12
N LEU A 62 10.58 -4.41 -6.42
CA LEU A 62 11.04 -4.96 -7.69
C LEU A 62 11.02 -6.48 -7.65
N PRO A 63 10.33 -7.15 -8.61
CA PRO A 63 10.38 -8.59 -8.73
C PRO A 63 11.83 -9.08 -8.96
N SER A 64 12.16 -10.28 -8.46
CA SER A 64 13.47 -10.90 -8.67
C SER A 64 13.84 -10.93 -10.17
N ALA A 65 15.04 -10.45 -10.51
CA ALA A 65 15.50 -10.43 -11.90
C ALA A 65 15.84 -11.82 -12.44
N SER A 66 16.13 -12.80 -11.57
CA SER A 66 16.52 -14.16 -11.93
C SER A 66 15.35 -15.02 -12.42
N GLU A 67 14.10 -14.61 -12.18
CA GLU A 67 12.89 -15.40 -12.47
C GLU A 67 12.11 -14.91 -13.71
N GLY A 68 12.65 -13.95 -14.46
CA GLY A 68 12.02 -13.43 -15.69
C GLY A 68 10.64 -12.82 -15.44
N ALA A 69 9.65 -13.15 -16.28
CA ALA A 69 8.28 -12.64 -16.18
C ALA A 69 7.51 -13.17 -14.95
N SER A 70 8.00 -14.22 -14.30
CA SER A 70 7.40 -14.79 -13.07
C SER A 70 8.00 -14.25 -11.79
N GLY A 71 8.77 -13.16 -11.86
CA GLY A 71 9.55 -12.62 -10.75
C GLY A 71 8.73 -12.45 -9.47
N HIS A 72 9.28 -12.99 -8.37
CA HIS A 72 8.69 -12.95 -7.04
C HIS A 72 9.15 -11.70 -6.27
N VAL A 73 8.22 -11.09 -5.55
CA VAL A 73 8.52 -10.03 -4.57
C VAL A 73 8.52 -10.67 -3.18
N ASP A 74 9.53 -10.39 -2.38
CA ASP A 74 9.63 -10.87 -0.99
C ASP A 74 8.56 -10.18 -0.12
N VAL A 75 7.47 -10.89 0.13
CA VAL A 75 6.31 -10.34 0.86
C VAL A 75 6.63 -10.10 2.34
N ARG A 76 7.50 -10.90 2.95
CA ARG A 76 7.97 -10.67 4.34
C ARG A 76 8.76 -9.36 4.45
N THR A 77 9.59 -9.05 3.45
CA THR A 77 10.24 -7.74 3.35
C THR A 77 9.21 -6.61 3.22
N LEU A 78 8.19 -6.76 2.36
CA LEU A 78 7.11 -5.77 2.25
C LEU A 78 6.36 -5.56 3.58
N VAL A 79 6.11 -6.63 4.34
CA VAL A 79 5.49 -6.55 5.67
C VAL A 79 6.29 -5.62 6.57
N LEU A 80 7.60 -5.84 6.71
CA LEU A 80 8.45 -5.03 7.58
C LEU A 80 8.54 -3.57 7.12
N VAL A 81 8.70 -3.33 5.83
CA VAL A 81 8.77 -1.96 5.27
C VAL A 81 7.46 -1.21 5.53
N ARG A 82 6.31 -1.83 5.27
CA ARG A 82 5.01 -1.20 5.46
C ARG A 82 4.66 -0.99 6.93
N GLU A 83 5.02 -1.91 7.82
CA GLU A 83 4.91 -1.69 9.27
C GLU A 83 5.72 -0.48 9.72
N ALA A 84 6.96 -0.35 9.24
CA ALA A 84 7.83 0.77 9.60
C ALA A 84 7.26 2.12 9.10
N LEU A 85 6.83 2.17 7.83
CA LEU A 85 6.27 3.37 7.23
C LEU A 85 4.96 3.78 7.90
N ALA A 86 4.01 2.86 8.07
CA ALA A 86 2.69 3.15 8.63
C ALA A 86 2.76 3.60 10.10
N GLN A 87 3.77 3.17 10.88
CA GLN A 87 4.01 3.69 12.22
C GLN A 87 4.43 5.17 12.24
N ARG A 88 4.87 5.74 11.12
CA ARG A 88 5.40 7.12 11.03
C ARG A 88 4.60 8.00 10.09
N SER A 89 4.24 7.48 8.94
CA SER A 89 3.55 8.21 7.87
C SER A 89 2.67 7.26 7.07
N PRO A 90 1.37 7.15 7.39
CA PRO A 90 0.40 6.41 6.57
C PRO A 90 0.38 6.89 5.12
N MET A 91 0.61 8.20 4.86
CA MET A 91 0.73 8.74 3.51
C MET A 91 1.93 8.12 2.76
N ALA A 92 3.12 8.07 3.37
CA ALA A 92 4.30 7.48 2.74
C ALA A 92 4.13 5.97 2.52
N ASP A 93 3.46 5.26 3.46
CA ASP A 93 3.08 3.86 3.28
C ASP A 93 2.14 3.67 2.10
N SER A 94 1.12 4.52 1.96
CA SER A 94 0.19 4.50 0.82
C SER A 94 0.92 4.70 -0.50
N ILE A 95 1.81 5.69 -0.60
CA ILE A 95 2.63 5.95 -1.78
C ILE A 95 3.50 4.73 -2.12
N PHE A 96 4.16 4.15 -1.13
CA PHE A 96 4.98 2.95 -1.30
C PHE A 96 4.14 1.77 -1.82
N ALA A 97 2.97 1.52 -1.24
CA ALA A 97 2.08 0.44 -1.65
C ALA A 97 1.60 0.60 -3.09
N VAL A 98 1.17 1.82 -3.45
CA VAL A 98 0.63 2.12 -4.79
C VAL A 98 1.75 2.10 -5.84
N GLN A 99 2.97 2.52 -5.48
CA GLN A 99 4.15 2.34 -6.33
C GLN A 99 4.34 0.86 -6.68
N GLY A 100 4.16 -0.06 -5.72
CA GLY A 100 4.17 -1.51 -5.98
C GLY A 100 3.07 -1.93 -6.94
N LEU A 101 1.83 -1.52 -6.69
CA LEU A 101 0.68 -1.85 -7.54
C LEU A 101 0.85 -1.33 -8.97
N GLY A 102 1.35 -0.10 -9.14
CA GLY A 102 1.54 0.52 -10.46
C GLY A 102 2.78 0.02 -11.21
N SER A 103 3.77 -0.53 -10.51
CA SER A 103 5.02 -0.99 -11.13
C SER A 103 5.03 -2.49 -11.39
N PHE A 104 4.46 -3.31 -10.53
CA PHE A 104 4.50 -4.77 -10.63
C PHE A 104 3.93 -5.31 -11.95
N PRO A 105 2.75 -4.87 -12.45
CA PRO A 105 2.24 -5.31 -13.75
C PRO A 105 3.18 -4.96 -14.90
N VAL A 106 3.82 -3.78 -14.85
CA VAL A 106 4.78 -3.35 -15.88
C VAL A 106 6.00 -4.25 -15.88
N LEU A 107 6.53 -4.54 -14.68
CA LEU A 107 7.76 -5.32 -14.50
C LEU A 107 7.57 -6.82 -14.72
N THR A 108 6.35 -7.34 -14.65
CA THR A 108 6.06 -8.78 -14.85
C THR A 108 5.46 -9.08 -16.21
N ALA A 109 4.61 -8.19 -16.75
CA ALA A 109 3.87 -8.43 -17.98
C ALA A 109 4.22 -7.47 -19.14
N GLY A 110 5.03 -6.44 -18.89
CA GLY A 110 5.52 -5.53 -19.93
C GLY A 110 6.51 -6.22 -20.88
N ARG A 111 6.68 -5.68 -22.09
CA ARG A 111 7.74 -6.13 -23.01
C ARG A 111 9.13 -5.91 -22.39
N PRO A 112 10.15 -6.71 -22.77
CA PRO A 112 11.49 -6.62 -22.18
C PRO A 112 12.05 -5.18 -22.13
N GLU A 113 11.92 -4.45 -23.25
CA GLU A 113 12.45 -3.09 -23.40
C GLU A 113 11.80 -2.11 -22.41
N LEU A 114 10.48 -2.24 -22.20
CA LEU A 114 9.74 -1.44 -21.23
C LEU A 114 10.17 -1.78 -19.80
N ARG A 115 10.30 -3.07 -19.48
CA ARG A 115 10.74 -3.55 -18.16
C ARG A 115 12.14 -3.04 -17.81
N GLU A 116 13.09 -3.18 -18.74
CA GLU A 116 14.48 -2.74 -18.56
C GLU A 116 14.57 -1.23 -18.33
N ARG A 117 13.79 -0.44 -19.07
CA ARG A 117 13.73 1.01 -18.90
C ARG A 117 13.13 1.42 -17.56
N ILE A 118 11.99 0.86 -17.20
CA ILE A 118 11.21 1.29 -16.02
C ILE A 118 11.82 0.81 -14.70
N ARG A 119 12.44 -0.37 -14.65
CA ARG A 119 12.99 -0.95 -13.43
C ARG A 119 13.93 0.00 -12.66
N PRO A 120 14.97 0.58 -13.25
CA PRO A 120 15.85 1.51 -12.54
C PRO A 120 15.15 2.82 -12.18
N GLU A 121 14.18 3.27 -12.96
CA GLU A 121 13.42 4.49 -12.69
C GLU A 121 12.49 4.31 -11.48
N VAL A 122 11.83 3.14 -11.35
CA VAL A 122 11.03 2.78 -10.17
C VAL A 122 11.91 2.75 -8.92
N ALA A 123 13.07 2.09 -8.96
CA ALA A 123 13.99 2.05 -7.82
C ALA A 123 14.43 3.45 -7.36
N ARG A 124 14.70 4.34 -8.29
CA ARG A 124 15.08 5.72 -7.97
C ARG A 124 13.91 6.59 -7.49
N GLY A 125 12.67 6.17 -7.72
CA GLY A 125 11.48 7.01 -7.49
C GLY A 125 11.26 8.09 -8.56
N THR A 126 11.93 7.97 -9.72
CA THR A 126 11.72 8.87 -10.87
C THR A 126 10.57 8.42 -11.78
N ALA A 127 10.22 7.14 -11.73
CA ALA A 127 8.98 6.61 -12.28
C ALA A 127 8.04 6.25 -11.13
N VAL A 128 6.99 7.05 -10.95
CA VAL A 128 5.95 6.82 -9.94
C VAL A 128 4.73 6.21 -10.65
N GLY A 129 4.34 5.01 -10.21
CA GLY A 129 3.23 4.27 -10.79
C GLY A 129 1.92 4.49 -10.05
N ALA A 130 0.82 4.34 -10.78
CA ALA A 130 -0.53 4.25 -10.24
C ALA A 130 -1.31 3.11 -10.89
N PHE A 131 -2.31 2.58 -10.17
CA PHE A 131 -3.09 1.40 -10.58
C PHE A 131 -4.54 1.81 -10.87
N ALA A 132 -4.84 2.01 -12.15
CA ALA A 132 -6.12 2.57 -12.61
C ALA A 132 -7.10 1.46 -13.02
N LEU A 133 -7.68 0.79 -12.02
CA LEU A 133 -8.64 -0.30 -12.18
C LEU A 133 -10.09 0.18 -12.00
N THR A 134 -10.37 0.84 -10.88
CA THR A 134 -11.70 1.23 -10.42
C THR A 134 -12.36 2.28 -11.31
N GLU A 135 -13.65 2.12 -11.56
CA GLU A 135 -14.51 3.05 -12.29
C GLU A 135 -15.69 3.50 -11.42
N PRO A 136 -16.40 4.60 -11.76
CA PRO A 136 -17.57 5.03 -11.00
C PRO A 136 -18.61 3.93 -10.77
N GLU A 137 -18.84 3.08 -11.77
CA GLU A 137 -19.84 2.00 -11.74
C GLU A 137 -19.24 0.59 -11.55
N ALA A 138 -17.90 0.47 -11.48
CA ALA A 138 -17.20 -0.81 -11.35
C ALA A 138 -16.10 -0.75 -10.29
N GLY A 139 -16.45 -1.06 -9.05
CA GLY A 139 -15.52 -1.20 -7.94
C GLY A 139 -15.17 -2.67 -7.68
N SER A 140 -15.89 -3.34 -6.77
CA SER A 140 -15.69 -4.76 -6.47
C SER A 140 -16.02 -5.67 -7.66
N ASP A 141 -16.97 -5.29 -8.49
CA ASP A 141 -17.30 -5.97 -9.75
C ASP A 141 -16.40 -5.46 -10.89
N VAL A 142 -15.12 -5.82 -10.84
CA VAL A 142 -14.13 -5.44 -11.85
C VAL A 142 -14.50 -5.95 -13.24
N ALA A 143 -15.23 -7.07 -13.33
CA ALA A 143 -15.62 -7.65 -14.62
C ALA A 143 -16.60 -6.78 -15.43
N SER A 144 -17.27 -5.83 -14.77
CA SER A 144 -18.22 -4.90 -15.37
C SER A 144 -17.63 -3.55 -15.77
N LEU A 145 -16.30 -3.38 -15.76
CA LEU A 145 -15.64 -2.14 -16.16
C LEU A 145 -16.01 -1.75 -17.61
N LYS A 146 -16.15 -0.44 -17.86
CA LYS A 146 -16.67 0.13 -19.11
C LYS A 146 -15.64 0.87 -19.93
N THR A 147 -14.47 1.23 -19.36
CA THR A 147 -13.36 1.83 -20.12
C THR A 147 -13.01 0.91 -21.29
N GLN A 148 -13.07 1.42 -22.51
CA GLN A 148 -12.86 0.65 -23.73
C GLN A 148 -11.43 0.80 -24.26
N ALA A 149 -10.94 -0.27 -24.89
CA ALA A 149 -9.70 -0.28 -25.66
C ALA A 149 -10.01 -0.77 -27.08
N THR A 150 -9.93 0.14 -28.05
CA THR A 150 -10.19 -0.17 -29.46
C THR A 150 -8.90 -0.25 -30.25
N ARG A 151 -8.69 -1.32 -31.01
CA ARG A 151 -7.50 -1.46 -31.87
C ARG A 151 -7.48 -0.38 -32.95
N ARG A 152 -6.35 0.34 -33.10
CA ARG A 152 -6.19 1.37 -34.11
C ARG A 152 -4.76 1.41 -34.63
N GLY A 153 -4.56 0.93 -35.84
CA GLY A 153 -3.21 0.86 -36.43
C GLY A 153 -2.28 -0.06 -35.61
N ASP A 154 -1.16 0.47 -35.21
CA ASP A 154 -0.12 -0.19 -34.42
C ASP A 154 -0.32 -0.08 -32.90
N GLY A 155 -1.46 0.44 -32.47
CA GLY A 155 -1.77 0.66 -31.05
C GLY A 155 -3.24 0.49 -30.70
N TRP A 156 -3.62 1.13 -29.60
CA TRP A 156 -4.93 1.08 -28.99
C TRP A 156 -5.41 2.50 -28.67
N VAL A 157 -6.68 2.75 -28.81
CA VAL A 157 -7.34 3.98 -28.34
C VAL A 157 -8.13 3.62 -27.10
N LEU A 158 -7.82 4.31 -25.99
CA LEU A 158 -8.51 4.14 -24.71
C LEU A 158 -9.52 5.27 -24.50
N SER A 159 -10.77 4.92 -24.14
CA SER A 159 -11.83 5.89 -23.86
C SER A 159 -12.64 5.43 -22.64
N GLY A 160 -12.82 6.30 -21.65
CA GLY A 160 -13.54 6.03 -20.42
C GLY A 160 -13.02 6.81 -19.22
N GLU A 161 -13.46 6.40 -18.03
CA GLU A 161 -13.15 7.09 -16.78
C GLU A 161 -12.63 6.13 -15.71
N LYS A 162 -11.69 6.59 -14.88
CA LYS A 162 -11.22 5.89 -13.68
C LYS A 162 -11.37 6.81 -12.49
N THR A 163 -11.71 6.24 -11.33
CA THR A 163 -11.91 7.01 -10.10
C THR A 163 -11.23 6.36 -8.90
N LEU A 164 -11.02 7.14 -7.85
CA LEU A 164 -10.36 6.68 -6.61
C LEU A 164 -8.98 6.08 -6.88
N ILE A 165 -8.24 6.69 -7.79
CA ILE A 165 -6.91 6.25 -8.18
C ILE A 165 -5.88 6.96 -7.31
N SER A 166 -5.24 6.20 -6.44
CA SER A 166 -4.14 6.70 -5.61
C SER A 166 -2.90 7.00 -6.45
N ASN A 167 -2.09 7.94 -5.99
CA ASN A 167 -0.95 8.57 -6.67
C ASN A 167 -1.31 9.48 -7.85
N VAL A 168 -2.58 9.74 -8.16
CA VAL A 168 -2.93 10.82 -9.09
C VAL A 168 -2.33 12.14 -8.59
N GLY A 169 -1.79 12.91 -9.51
CA GLY A 169 -1.05 14.16 -9.24
C GLY A 169 0.46 13.95 -9.19
N ILE A 170 0.96 12.88 -8.54
CA ILE A 170 2.39 12.56 -8.44
C ILE A 170 2.84 11.44 -9.40
N ALA A 171 1.91 10.65 -9.94
CA ALA A 171 2.23 9.56 -10.86
C ALA A 171 2.85 10.08 -12.18
N THR A 172 3.81 9.33 -12.71
CA THR A 172 4.40 9.55 -14.05
C THR A 172 3.77 8.64 -15.10
N HIS A 173 3.14 7.55 -14.64
CA HIS A 173 2.44 6.59 -15.48
C HIS A 173 1.31 5.90 -14.72
N TYR A 174 0.36 5.38 -15.48
CA TYR A 174 -0.80 4.62 -15.00
C TYR A 174 -0.80 3.23 -15.62
N VAL A 175 -1.07 2.20 -14.82
CA VAL A 175 -1.51 0.90 -15.33
C VAL A 175 -3.02 0.96 -15.46
N VAL A 176 -3.51 1.11 -16.69
CA VAL A 176 -4.93 1.26 -17.01
C VAL A 176 -5.50 -0.08 -17.46
N PHE A 177 -6.60 -0.49 -16.86
CA PHE A 177 -7.37 -1.68 -17.28
C PHE A 177 -8.57 -1.24 -18.09
N ALA A 178 -8.68 -1.77 -19.31
CA ALA A 178 -9.76 -1.47 -20.25
C ALA A 178 -10.28 -2.74 -20.92
N THR A 179 -11.54 -2.75 -21.33
CA THR A 179 -12.10 -3.90 -22.05
C THR A 179 -11.97 -3.70 -23.57
N VAL A 180 -11.57 -4.75 -24.27
CA VAL A 180 -11.58 -4.79 -25.73
C VAL A 180 -12.94 -5.22 -26.29
N ASP A 181 -13.75 -5.87 -25.45
CA ASP A 181 -15.11 -6.29 -25.76
C ASP A 181 -15.89 -6.52 -24.45
N PRO A 182 -16.87 -5.65 -24.11
CA PRO A 182 -17.68 -5.80 -22.90
C PRO A 182 -18.43 -7.15 -22.84
N GLY A 183 -18.77 -7.73 -24.00
CA GLY A 183 -19.46 -9.03 -24.08
C GLY A 183 -18.64 -10.21 -23.55
N LEU A 184 -17.34 -10.05 -23.47
CA LEU A 184 -16.42 -11.08 -22.94
C LEU A 184 -16.24 -11.01 -21.41
N GLY A 185 -16.82 -10.01 -20.72
CA GLY A 185 -16.67 -9.79 -19.29
C GLY A 185 -15.19 -9.78 -18.91
N ARG A 186 -14.80 -10.55 -17.87
CA ARG A 186 -13.41 -10.60 -17.39
C ARG A 186 -12.37 -10.99 -18.46
N LYS A 187 -12.78 -11.72 -19.50
CA LYS A 187 -11.88 -12.15 -20.60
C LYS A 187 -11.64 -11.05 -21.65
N GLY A 188 -12.41 -9.96 -21.62
CA GLY A 188 -12.17 -8.78 -22.45
C GLY A 188 -11.19 -7.79 -21.84
N ILE A 189 -10.88 -7.89 -20.55
CA ILE A 189 -10.03 -6.93 -19.85
C ILE A 189 -8.57 -7.09 -20.24
N THR A 190 -7.96 -5.99 -20.66
CA THR A 190 -6.56 -5.88 -21.06
C THR A 190 -5.91 -4.75 -20.26
N ALA A 191 -4.63 -4.87 -19.94
CA ALA A 191 -3.88 -3.88 -19.19
C ALA A 191 -2.90 -3.10 -20.09
N PHE A 192 -2.73 -1.81 -19.81
CA PHE A 192 -1.89 -0.90 -20.58
C PHE A 192 -1.01 -0.04 -19.66
N PHE A 193 0.24 0.16 -20.04
CA PHE A 193 1.10 1.19 -19.50
C PHE A 193 0.77 2.51 -20.20
N VAL A 194 0.28 3.50 -19.46
CA VAL A 194 -0.14 4.80 -20.01
C VAL A 194 0.70 5.90 -19.35
N PRO A 195 1.67 6.49 -20.05
CA PRO A 195 2.40 7.67 -19.55
C PRO A 195 1.43 8.81 -19.22
N LYS A 196 1.73 9.59 -18.17
CA LYS A 196 0.95 10.78 -17.80
C LYS A 196 0.84 11.79 -18.95
N SER A 197 1.86 11.87 -19.81
CA SER A 197 1.91 12.77 -20.98
C SER A 197 1.09 12.30 -22.18
N THR A 198 0.37 11.16 -22.09
CA THR A 198 -0.44 10.65 -23.19
C THR A 198 -1.55 11.64 -23.53
N ALA A 199 -1.62 12.06 -24.82
CA ALA A 199 -2.68 12.93 -25.29
C ALA A 199 -4.06 12.29 -25.10
N GLY A 200 -5.05 13.04 -24.63
CA GLY A 200 -6.38 12.54 -24.29
C GLY A 200 -6.48 11.96 -22.86
N LEU A 201 -5.40 11.94 -22.07
CA LEU A 201 -5.48 11.64 -20.64
C LEU A 201 -5.53 12.92 -19.84
N SER A 202 -6.47 13.02 -18.91
CA SER A 202 -6.58 14.13 -17.96
C SER A 202 -6.78 13.61 -16.54
N GLU A 203 -6.36 14.41 -15.56
CA GLU A 203 -6.40 14.10 -14.12
C GLU A 203 -7.29 15.10 -13.39
N ALA A 204 -8.06 14.63 -12.42
CA ALA A 204 -8.80 15.45 -11.48
C ALA A 204 -8.50 15.00 -10.04
N ALA A 205 -8.06 15.91 -9.18
CA ALA A 205 -7.78 15.59 -7.78
C ALA A 205 -9.07 15.29 -7.00
N LEU A 206 -8.99 14.30 -6.11
CA LEU A 206 -10.00 14.00 -5.09
C LEU A 206 -9.36 14.19 -3.71
N TYR A 207 -10.15 14.65 -2.74
CA TYR A 207 -9.68 14.99 -1.40
C TYR A 207 -10.26 14.03 -0.37
N PRO A 208 -9.55 12.94 -0.01
CA PRO A 208 -10.00 12.02 1.02
C PRO A 208 -9.82 12.62 2.42
N SER A 209 -10.50 12.04 3.43
CA SER A 209 -10.30 12.42 4.84
C SER A 209 -8.89 12.14 5.35
N SER A 210 -8.27 11.08 4.85
CA SER A 210 -6.86 10.75 5.08
C SER A 210 -6.00 11.41 3.99
N PRO A 211 -5.00 12.24 4.35
CA PRO A 211 -4.22 12.98 3.37
C PRO A 211 -3.26 12.05 2.59
N HIS A 212 -3.66 11.65 1.39
CA HIS A 212 -2.79 10.98 0.42
C HIS A 212 -3.20 11.38 -1.01
N PRO A 213 -2.29 11.29 -2.00
CA PRO A 213 -2.61 11.59 -3.38
C PRO A 213 -3.71 10.66 -3.91
N LEU A 214 -4.82 11.24 -4.34
CA LEU A 214 -5.98 10.51 -4.86
C LEU A 214 -6.65 11.33 -5.97
N GLY A 215 -7.16 10.66 -6.99
CA GLY A 215 -7.86 11.36 -8.05
C GLY A 215 -8.69 10.46 -8.97
N ALA A 216 -9.17 11.09 -10.03
CA ALA A 216 -9.86 10.46 -11.14
C ALA A 216 -9.07 10.73 -12.44
N LEU A 217 -9.26 9.85 -13.44
CA LEU A 217 -8.71 9.98 -14.77
C LEU A 217 -9.85 9.99 -15.79
N ALA A 218 -9.76 10.87 -16.78
CA ALA A 218 -10.55 10.75 -18.01
C ALA A 218 -9.61 10.40 -19.17
N LEU A 219 -10.07 9.47 -20.01
CA LEU A 219 -9.40 9.00 -21.21
C LEU A 219 -10.31 9.32 -22.40
N GLU A 220 -9.92 10.31 -23.21
CA GLU A 220 -10.65 10.79 -24.38
C GLU A 220 -9.82 10.47 -25.62
N ASP A 221 -10.11 9.32 -26.24
CA ASP A 221 -9.37 8.81 -27.40
C ASP A 221 -7.84 8.76 -27.19
N ALA A 222 -7.41 8.40 -25.98
CA ALA A 222 -6.00 8.33 -25.62
C ALA A 222 -5.30 7.19 -26.37
N PHE A 223 -4.39 7.55 -27.29
CA PHE A 223 -3.64 6.56 -28.07
C PHE A 223 -2.48 5.99 -27.28
N VAL A 224 -2.41 4.65 -27.24
CA VAL A 224 -1.37 3.87 -26.56
C VAL A 224 -0.76 2.89 -27.56
N PRO A 225 0.56 2.96 -27.85
CA PRO A 225 1.23 1.98 -28.72
C PRO A 225 1.10 0.54 -28.21
N ASP A 226 1.06 -0.45 -29.11
CA ASP A 226 0.92 -1.86 -28.69
C ASP A 226 2.11 -2.36 -27.86
N GLU A 227 3.26 -1.72 -27.96
CA GLU A 227 4.42 -2.02 -27.12
C GLU A 227 4.19 -1.71 -25.63
N TYR A 228 3.17 -0.88 -25.30
CA TYR A 228 2.76 -0.55 -23.94
C TYR A 228 1.61 -1.41 -23.43
N ARG A 229 1.14 -2.39 -24.20
CA ARG A 229 0.21 -3.40 -23.71
C ARG A 229 0.94 -4.35 -22.75
N LEU A 230 0.31 -4.61 -21.61
CA LEU A 230 0.86 -5.46 -20.56
C LEU A 230 0.24 -6.86 -20.65
N GLY A 231 1.03 -7.83 -21.01
CA GLY A 231 0.60 -9.21 -21.23
C GLY A 231 -0.25 -9.40 -22.50
N GLU A 232 -1.03 -10.46 -22.56
CA GLU A 232 -1.88 -10.78 -23.69
C GLU A 232 -3.21 -10.01 -23.66
N VAL A 233 -3.84 -9.83 -24.82
CA VAL A 233 -5.20 -9.30 -24.92
C VAL A 233 -6.15 -10.20 -24.14
N GLY A 234 -6.98 -9.62 -23.28
CA GLY A 234 -7.87 -10.37 -22.39
C GLY A 234 -7.20 -10.93 -21.12
N GLY A 235 -5.89 -10.76 -20.96
CA GLY A 235 -5.11 -11.22 -19.79
C GLY A 235 -5.15 -10.26 -18.59
N GLY A 236 -5.69 -9.05 -18.75
CA GLY A 236 -5.62 -7.98 -17.77
C GLY A 236 -6.32 -8.32 -16.45
N PHE A 237 -7.43 -9.06 -16.46
CA PHE A 237 -8.11 -9.46 -15.22
C PHE A 237 -7.22 -10.32 -14.32
N LEU A 238 -6.56 -11.32 -14.90
CA LEU A 238 -5.65 -12.20 -14.14
C LEU A 238 -4.43 -11.43 -13.63
N LEU A 239 -3.91 -10.51 -14.45
CA LEU A 239 -2.80 -9.64 -14.05
C LEU A 239 -3.21 -8.72 -12.89
N ALA A 240 -4.42 -8.13 -12.91
CA ALA A 240 -4.94 -7.32 -11.82
C ALA A 240 -5.08 -8.13 -10.52
N MET A 241 -5.73 -9.29 -10.59
CA MET A 241 -5.96 -10.14 -9.41
C MET A 241 -4.64 -10.67 -8.82
N GLY A 242 -3.70 -11.11 -9.65
CA GLY A 242 -2.38 -11.55 -9.23
C GLY A 242 -1.57 -10.44 -8.55
N THR A 243 -1.66 -9.21 -9.07
CA THR A 243 -1.06 -8.02 -8.46
C THR A 243 -1.68 -7.76 -7.09
N LEU A 244 -3.01 -7.71 -7.00
CA LEU A 244 -3.70 -7.48 -5.73
C LEU A 244 -3.39 -8.57 -4.70
N ASP A 245 -3.36 -9.84 -5.08
CA ASP A 245 -3.04 -10.94 -4.17
C ASP A 245 -1.59 -10.86 -3.63
N THR A 246 -0.65 -10.37 -4.45
CA THR A 246 0.75 -10.18 -4.02
C THR A 246 0.84 -9.09 -2.94
N PHE A 247 0.15 -7.97 -3.12
CA PHE A 247 0.27 -6.83 -2.20
C PHE A 247 -0.76 -6.84 -1.05
N ARG A 248 -1.83 -7.62 -1.12
CA ARG A 248 -2.93 -7.66 -0.14
C ARG A 248 -2.46 -7.97 1.28
N ILE A 249 -1.52 -8.91 1.45
CA ILE A 249 -0.98 -9.28 2.75
C ILE A 249 -0.34 -8.08 3.43
N SER A 250 0.42 -7.29 2.68
CA SER A 250 1.11 -6.11 3.19
C SER A 250 0.17 -4.97 3.61
N VAL A 251 -1.10 -4.97 3.16
CA VAL A 251 -2.13 -4.06 3.69
C VAL A 251 -2.39 -4.34 5.16
N GLY A 252 -2.44 -5.63 5.56
CA GLY A 252 -2.54 -6.01 6.97
C GLY A 252 -1.34 -5.54 7.78
N ALA A 253 -0.14 -5.54 7.20
CA ALA A 253 1.07 -5.03 7.85
C ALA A 253 1.00 -3.52 8.11
N ALA A 254 0.52 -2.73 7.15
CA ALA A 254 0.30 -1.29 7.34
C ALA A 254 -0.69 -1.03 8.48
N ALA A 255 -1.80 -1.77 8.51
CA ALA A 255 -2.78 -1.68 9.59
C ALA A 255 -2.15 -2.02 10.97
N ASN A 256 -1.33 -3.08 11.04
CA ASN A 256 -0.57 -3.42 12.25
C ASN A 256 0.38 -2.29 12.67
N GLY A 257 1.06 -1.64 11.71
CA GLY A 257 1.94 -0.50 11.99
C GLY A 257 1.18 0.68 12.63
N MET A 258 0.03 1.06 12.05
CA MET A 258 -0.84 2.12 12.61
C MET A 258 -1.38 1.73 13.99
N ALA A 259 -1.83 0.48 14.17
CA ALA A 259 -2.31 -0.04 15.45
C ALA A 259 -1.22 -0.04 16.52
N GLN A 260 0.00 -0.45 16.18
CA GLN A 260 1.16 -0.40 17.08
C GLN A 260 1.44 1.04 17.53
N ARG A 261 1.41 1.98 16.59
CA ARG A 261 1.59 3.41 16.91
C ARG A 261 0.52 3.92 17.85
N ALA A 262 -0.74 3.58 17.61
CA ALA A 262 -1.87 3.96 18.46
C ALA A 262 -1.74 3.38 19.88
N LEU A 263 -1.34 2.12 20.01
CA LEU A 263 -1.09 1.48 21.31
C LEU A 263 0.04 2.18 22.07
N ASP A 264 1.15 2.51 21.38
CA ASP A 264 2.28 3.24 21.99
C ASP A 264 1.88 4.64 22.45
N LEU A 265 1.03 5.34 21.70
CA LEU A 265 0.46 6.65 22.08
C LEU A 265 -0.43 6.51 23.31
N ALA A 266 -1.31 5.53 23.32
CA ALA A 266 -2.21 5.25 24.43
C ALA A 266 -1.43 4.93 25.71
N LEU A 267 -0.45 4.03 25.65
CA LEU A 267 0.41 3.68 26.78
C LEU A 267 1.12 4.91 27.37
N ARG A 268 1.71 5.75 26.54
CA ARG A 268 2.36 6.98 27.01
C ARG A 268 1.36 7.93 27.65
N HIS A 269 0.17 8.06 27.06
CA HIS A 269 -0.86 8.96 27.60
C HIS A 269 -1.32 8.48 28.97
N VAL A 270 -1.73 7.23 29.13
CA VAL A 270 -2.33 6.75 30.39
C VAL A 270 -1.32 6.63 31.54
N THR A 271 -0.04 6.43 31.24
CA THR A 271 1.04 6.41 32.24
C THR A 271 1.40 7.81 32.75
N SER A 272 1.26 8.84 31.90
CA SER A 272 1.59 10.22 32.25
C SER A 272 0.40 11.02 32.80
N ARG A 273 -0.81 10.77 32.28
CA ARG A 273 -2.03 11.50 32.64
C ARG A 273 -2.56 11.05 34.00
N LYS A 274 -2.69 11.99 34.93
CA LYS A 274 -3.25 11.73 36.26
C LYS A 274 -4.69 12.25 36.38
N GLN A 275 -5.56 11.45 36.94
CA GLN A 275 -6.93 11.81 37.36
C GLN A 275 -7.25 11.12 38.69
N PHE A 276 -8.02 11.78 39.55
CA PHE A 276 -8.34 11.28 40.89
C PHE A 276 -7.09 10.89 41.69
N GLY A 277 -6.04 11.69 41.57
CA GLY A 277 -4.80 11.54 42.32
C GLY A 277 -3.79 10.51 41.82
N ALA A 278 -4.14 9.72 40.80
CA ALA A 278 -3.28 8.63 40.28
C ALA A 278 -3.18 8.65 38.74
N PRO A 279 -2.14 8.01 38.13
CA PRO A 279 -2.08 7.75 36.69
C PRO A 279 -3.31 6.98 36.21
N LEU A 280 -3.77 7.26 34.98
CA LEU A 280 -4.88 6.52 34.39
C LEU A 280 -4.59 5.02 34.27
N ALA A 281 -3.33 4.66 34.06
CA ALA A 281 -2.84 3.28 33.95
C ALA A 281 -3.10 2.43 35.21
N GLU A 282 -3.38 3.04 36.36
CA GLU A 282 -3.71 2.33 37.61
C GLU A 282 -5.20 1.91 37.69
N ARG A 283 -6.01 2.27 36.69
CA ARG A 283 -7.43 1.89 36.63
C ARG A 283 -7.60 0.54 35.96
N GLU A 284 -8.29 -0.39 36.62
CA GLU A 284 -8.51 -1.76 36.12
C GLU A 284 -9.14 -1.80 34.71
N GLN A 285 -10.12 -0.92 34.44
CA GLN A 285 -10.77 -0.84 33.13
C GLN A 285 -9.78 -0.42 32.01
N ILE A 286 -8.84 0.47 32.33
CA ILE A 286 -7.81 0.91 31.37
C ILE A 286 -6.79 -0.19 31.15
N GLN A 287 -6.41 -0.92 32.20
CA GLN A 287 -5.52 -2.08 32.09
C GLN A 287 -6.14 -3.20 31.23
N ALA A 288 -7.43 -3.50 31.44
CA ALA A 288 -8.17 -4.46 30.63
C ALA A 288 -8.20 -4.04 29.15
N MET A 289 -8.50 -2.77 28.87
CA MET A 289 -8.54 -2.24 27.51
C MET A 289 -7.17 -2.33 26.83
N LEU A 290 -6.08 -1.98 27.52
CA LEU A 290 -4.72 -2.11 26.98
C LEU A 290 -4.32 -3.58 26.73
N ALA A 291 -4.72 -4.49 27.59
CA ALA A 291 -4.47 -5.93 27.42
C ALA A 291 -5.19 -6.48 26.19
N GLU A 292 -6.44 -6.08 25.95
CA GLU A 292 -7.19 -6.44 24.74
C GLU A 292 -6.53 -5.87 23.48
N MET A 293 -6.15 -4.58 23.49
CA MET A 293 -5.46 -3.95 22.36
C MET A 293 -4.16 -4.68 22.01
N ALA A 294 -3.35 -5.01 23.01
CA ALA A 294 -2.10 -5.72 22.82
C ALA A 294 -2.31 -7.14 22.27
N THR A 295 -3.31 -7.87 22.81
CA THR A 295 -3.66 -9.22 22.36
C THR A 295 -4.13 -9.22 20.90
N GLU A 296 -5.06 -8.35 20.55
CA GLU A 296 -5.57 -8.19 19.17
C GLU A 296 -4.45 -7.85 18.18
N LEU A 297 -3.50 -7.00 18.59
CA LEU A 297 -2.37 -6.65 17.74
C LEU A 297 -1.45 -7.85 17.49
N VAL A 298 -1.09 -8.60 18.53
CA VAL A 298 -0.25 -9.82 18.41
C VAL A 298 -0.92 -10.87 17.51
N GLU A 299 -2.22 -11.09 17.67
CA GLU A 299 -2.98 -12.00 16.80
C GLU A 299 -2.94 -11.57 15.33
N ALA A 300 -3.10 -10.26 15.06
CA ALA A 300 -3.05 -9.70 13.71
C ALA A 300 -1.64 -9.84 13.10
N GLN A 301 -0.61 -9.54 13.87
CA GLN A 301 0.79 -9.67 13.47
C GLN A 301 1.16 -11.12 13.11
N LEU A 302 0.78 -12.09 13.93
CA LEU A 302 1.00 -13.53 13.68
C LEU A 302 0.31 -13.97 12.39
N MET A 303 -0.93 -13.54 12.16
CA MET A 303 -1.68 -13.91 10.95
C MET A 303 -1.05 -13.31 9.68
N VAL A 304 -0.61 -12.06 9.71
CA VAL A 304 0.08 -11.41 8.59
C VAL A 304 1.43 -12.08 8.30
N ALA A 305 2.23 -12.35 9.34
CA ALA A 305 3.53 -13.00 9.19
C ALA A 305 3.41 -14.41 8.60
N ARG A 306 2.43 -15.21 9.09
CA ARG A 306 2.12 -16.54 8.54
C ARG A 306 1.73 -16.47 7.07
N ALA A 307 0.86 -15.53 6.69
CA ALA A 307 0.41 -15.37 5.31
C ALA A 307 1.57 -14.97 4.38
N ALA A 308 2.43 -14.04 4.83
CA ALA A 308 3.62 -13.62 4.09
C ALA A 308 4.60 -14.78 3.88
N HIS A 309 4.87 -15.55 4.93
CA HIS A 309 5.72 -16.74 4.85
C HIS A 309 5.16 -17.77 3.86
N ALA A 310 3.86 -18.07 3.91
CA ALA A 310 3.21 -19.00 3.00
C ALA A 310 3.30 -18.54 1.55
N ARG A 311 3.16 -17.24 1.29
CA ARG A 311 3.29 -16.65 -0.04
C ARG A 311 4.71 -16.79 -0.57
N ASP A 312 5.72 -16.46 0.23
CA ASP A 312 7.13 -16.54 -0.14
C ASP A 312 7.62 -17.98 -0.33
N ALA A 313 6.98 -18.95 0.31
CA ALA A 313 7.25 -20.38 0.13
C ALA A 313 6.65 -20.95 -1.18
N GLY A 314 6.07 -20.12 -2.05
CA GLY A 314 5.50 -20.56 -3.33
C GLY A 314 4.11 -21.18 -3.22
N GLY A 315 3.44 -21.10 -2.08
CA GLY A 315 2.07 -21.56 -1.88
C GLY A 315 1.03 -20.62 -2.49
N GLY A 316 -0.11 -21.16 -2.93
CA GLY A 316 -1.30 -20.37 -3.28
C GLY A 316 -1.91 -19.78 -2.02
N ALA A 317 -1.42 -18.62 -1.56
CA ALA A 317 -1.78 -18.00 -0.29
C ALA A 317 -3.00 -17.06 -0.37
N THR A 318 -3.90 -17.25 -1.33
CA THR A 318 -5.09 -16.36 -1.50
C THR A 318 -5.99 -16.36 -0.27
N LEU A 319 -6.25 -17.54 0.33
CA LEU A 319 -7.06 -17.65 1.54
C LEU A 319 -6.37 -16.97 2.73
N GLU A 320 -5.10 -17.28 2.95
CA GLU A 320 -4.28 -16.69 4.01
C GLU A 320 -4.18 -15.17 3.86
N ALA A 321 -3.99 -14.67 2.62
CA ALA A 321 -3.93 -13.24 2.32
C ALA A 321 -5.26 -12.53 2.65
N ALA A 322 -6.39 -13.15 2.28
CA ALA A 322 -7.71 -12.59 2.57
C ALA A 322 -7.99 -12.55 4.08
N MET A 323 -7.68 -13.64 4.81
CA MET A 323 -7.84 -13.74 6.25
C MET A 323 -6.93 -12.74 6.99
N ALA A 324 -5.67 -12.64 6.58
CA ALA A 324 -4.70 -11.74 7.19
C ALA A 324 -5.13 -10.28 7.02
N LYS A 325 -5.49 -9.87 5.79
CA LYS A 325 -5.96 -8.50 5.51
C LYS A 325 -7.20 -8.17 6.34
N MET A 326 -8.23 -8.98 6.25
CA MET A 326 -9.49 -8.76 6.95
C MET A 326 -9.27 -8.63 8.48
N SER A 327 -8.60 -9.62 9.07
CA SER A 327 -8.37 -9.64 10.52
C SER A 327 -7.52 -8.47 11.01
N ALA A 328 -6.44 -8.13 10.29
CA ALA A 328 -5.54 -7.06 10.71
C ALA A 328 -6.21 -5.68 10.61
N THR A 329 -6.91 -5.38 9.51
CA THR A 329 -7.57 -4.07 9.35
C THR A 329 -8.71 -3.87 10.34
N GLU A 330 -9.53 -4.89 10.59
CA GLU A 330 -10.62 -4.82 11.57
C GLU A 330 -10.12 -4.65 13.02
N LYS A 331 -9.02 -5.35 13.36
CA LYS A 331 -8.39 -5.19 14.68
C LYS A 331 -7.71 -3.84 14.84
N ALA A 332 -7.02 -3.37 13.80
CA ALA A 332 -6.40 -2.04 13.82
C ALA A 332 -7.42 -0.94 14.06
N GLN A 333 -8.58 -0.99 13.39
CA GLN A 333 -9.67 -0.04 13.62
C GLN A 333 -10.11 -0.04 15.08
N ARG A 334 -10.31 -1.23 15.70
CA ARG A 334 -10.71 -1.32 17.12
C ARG A 334 -9.63 -0.83 18.08
N ILE A 335 -8.36 -1.14 17.80
CA ILE A 335 -7.23 -0.70 18.62
C ILE A 335 -7.13 0.83 18.59
N ILE A 336 -7.24 1.43 17.41
CA ILE A 336 -7.15 2.89 17.25
C ILE A 336 -8.35 3.59 17.87
N ASP A 337 -9.56 3.04 17.73
CA ASP A 337 -10.77 3.56 18.40
C ASP A 337 -10.61 3.59 19.93
N ARG A 338 -10.10 2.50 20.51
CA ARG A 338 -9.79 2.46 21.95
C ARG A 338 -8.69 3.46 22.34
N ALA A 339 -7.69 3.66 21.49
CA ALA A 339 -6.66 4.66 21.74
C ALA A 339 -7.25 6.08 21.75
N VAL A 340 -8.15 6.41 20.83
CA VAL A 340 -8.91 7.68 20.83
C VAL A 340 -9.68 7.82 22.13
N GLN A 341 -10.41 6.80 22.56
CA GLN A 341 -11.16 6.79 23.82
C GLN A 341 -10.25 7.05 25.03
N LEU A 342 -9.07 6.41 25.09
CA LEU A 342 -8.10 6.57 26.17
C LEU A 342 -7.54 8.00 26.26
N HIS A 343 -7.44 8.72 25.14
CA HIS A 343 -7.02 10.13 25.10
C HIS A 343 -8.14 11.10 25.51
N GLY A 344 -9.40 10.64 25.60
CA GLY A 344 -10.56 11.47 25.91
C GLY A 344 -10.74 12.59 24.90
N GLY A 345 -11.16 13.78 25.34
CA GLY A 345 -11.37 14.91 24.44
C GLY A 345 -10.17 15.32 23.59
N ARG A 346 -8.94 14.98 24.00
CA ARG A 346 -7.74 15.22 23.18
C ARG A 346 -7.65 14.28 21.97
N GLY A 347 -8.25 13.10 22.05
CA GLY A 347 -8.25 12.10 21.01
C GLY A 347 -9.02 12.48 19.75
N VAL A 348 -9.88 13.50 19.81
CA VAL A 348 -10.71 13.97 18.69
C VAL A 348 -10.34 15.37 18.20
N LEU A 349 -9.25 15.95 18.70
CA LEU A 349 -8.79 17.26 18.26
C LEU A 349 -7.90 17.15 17.02
N LEU A 350 -8.18 17.96 16.01
CA LEU A 350 -7.31 18.10 14.85
C LEU A 350 -5.88 18.41 15.28
N GLY A 351 -4.91 17.71 14.68
CA GLY A 351 -3.49 17.81 15.06
C GLY A 351 -3.09 16.84 16.19
N SER A 352 -4.02 16.08 16.76
CA SER A 352 -3.69 14.93 17.58
C SER A 352 -3.28 13.77 16.71
N GLU A 353 -2.13 13.15 17.02
CA GLU A 353 -1.62 12.02 16.23
C GLU A 353 -2.58 10.81 16.24
N VAL A 354 -3.26 10.55 17.35
CA VAL A 354 -4.22 9.45 17.45
C VAL A 354 -5.49 9.71 16.63
N GLU A 355 -5.92 10.97 16.53
CA GLU A 355 -7.04 11.38 15.66
C GLU A 355 -6.68 11.19 14.19
N ALA A 356 -5.46 11.57 13.79
CA ALA A 356 -4.98 11.35 12.44
C ALA A 356 -4.97 9.85 12.08
N LEU A 357 -4.46 8.99 12.96
CA LEU A 357 -4.50 7.53 12.77
C LEU A 357 -5.92 6.98 12.60
N TYR A 358 -6.91 7.58 13.29
CA TYR A 358 -8.32 7.17 13.16
C TYR A 358 -8.91 7.46 11.77
N ARG A 359 -8.42 8.49 11.10
CA ARG A 359 -8.80 8.78 9.71
C ARG A 359 -8.02 7.97 8.68
N ASP A 360 -6.81 7.53 9.04
CA ASP A 360 -5.87 6.87 8.14
C ASP A 360 -6.11 5.35 8.03
N VAL A 361 -6.72 4.71 9.05
CA VAL A 361 -6.91 3.26 9.14
C VAL A 361 -8.10 2.71 8.34
#